data_73667983cfd619cab8e0e3ace4ee6ac7
#
_entry.id   73667983cfd619cab8e0e3ace4ee6ac7
#
_cell.length_a   1.000
_cell.length_b   1.000
_cell.length_c   1.000
_cell.angle_alpha   90.00
_cell.angle_beta   90.00
_cell.angle_gamma   90.00
#
_symmetry.space_group_name_H-M   'P 1'
#
loop_
_entity.id
_entity.type
_entity.pdbx_description
1 polymer ?
#
loop_
_entity_poly.entity_id
_entity_poly.type
_entity_poly.pdbx_seq_one_letter_code
_entity_poly.pdbx_strand_id
1 'polypeptide(L)'
;WMFISSNGGLTAGRKNSEYALFPYYTDDKITESADITGNKSIFKVSKDNQDFMWEPLAVRSLGSYSTTQNLYKNKYGNKIIFEEINHDLELIFRYQWSSSNTFGFIKKSKLINISGSAVKVSLLDGIQNIMPASIGSDEQNQSSNLVDAYKRNELEEKTGLGIFALSAILVDKAEASEALKANVVWSLGLDNPKYLLSSL
;
A
#
# COMPACT_ATOMS: atom_id res chain seq x y z
N TRP A 1 -3.05 14.56 6.12
CA TRP A 1 -2.69 13.81 7.32
C TRP A 1 -2.36 12.36 6.98
N MET A 2 -1.44 11.76 7.71
CA MET A 2 -1.07 10.35 7.62
C MET A 2 -0.58 9.90 8.99
N PHE A 3 -1.15 8.84 9.52
CA PHE A 3 -0.71 8.18 10.74
C PHE A 3 -0.21 6.79 10.39
N ILE A 4 0.94 6.42 10.89
CA ILE A 4 1.61 5.15 10.61
C ILE A 4 2.08 4.57 11.96
N SER A 5 1.70 3.32 12.22
CA SER A 5 2.18 2.57 13.37
C SER A 5 3.56 1.95 13.12
N SER A 6 4.23 1.52 14.18
CA SER A 6 5.55 0.90 14.08
C SER A 6 5.57 -0.43 13.33
N ASN A 7 4.44 -1.11 13.20
CA ASN A 7 4.30 -2.34 12.43
C ASN A 7 3.85 -2.10 10.97
N GLY A 8 3.77 -0.82 10.53
CA GLY A 8 3.39 -0.47 9.16
C GLY A 8 1.88 -0.27 8.93
N GLY A 9 1.05 -0.46 9.96
CA GLY A 9 -0.36 -0.11 9.91
C GLY A 9 -0.54 1.38 9.59
N LEU A 10 -1.50 1.71 8.72
CA LEU A 10 -1.59 3.01 8.09
C LEU A 10 -3.03 3.48 7.97
N THR A 11 -3.26 4.74 8.29
CA THR A 11 -4.45 5.49 7.88
C THR A 11 -4.01 6.85 7.33
N ALA A 12 -4.61 7.32 6.26
CA ALA A 12 -4.26 8.59 5.64
C ALA A 12 -5.40 9.20 4.84
N GLY A 13 -5.36 10.49 4.67
CA GLY A 13 -6.34 11.23 3.89
C GLY A 13 -5.95 12.68 3.71
N ARG A 14 -6.87 13.49 3.16
CA ARG A 14 -6.57 14.89 2.83
C ARG A 14 -6.88 15.83 3.98
N LYS A 15 -8.12 16.15 4.25
CA LYS A 15 -8.54 17.16 5.24
C LYS A 15 -8.81 16.53 6.61
N ASN A 16 -9.73 15.59 6.64
CA ASN A 16 -10.22 14.89 7.81
C ASN A 16 -10.63 13.47 7.42
N SER A 17 -11.25 12.71 8.30
CA SER A 17 -11.71 11.33 8.08
C SER A 17 -12.66 11.15 6.89
N GLU A 18 -13.40 12.21 6.52
CA GLU A 18 -14.36 12.22 5.39
C GLU A 18 -13.67 12.23 4.01
N TYR A 19 -12.35 12.38 3.97
CA TYR A 19 -11.54 12.40 2.75
C TYR A 19 -10.37 11.43 2.86
N ALA A 20 -10.67 10.23 3.36
CA ALA A 20 -9.69 9.17 3.52
C ALA A 20 -9.18 8.65 2.17
N LEU A 21 -7.87 8.41 2.08
CA LEU A 21 -7.23 7.72 0.97
C LEU A 21 -7.05 6.23 1.28
N PHE A 22 -6.85 5.90 2.54
CA PHE A 22 -6.86 4.56 3.10
C PHE A 22 -7.95 4.50 4.18
N PRO A 23 -8.50 3.33 4.51
CA PRO A 23 -9.53 3.21 5.52
C PRO A 23 -9.16 3.96 6.80
N TYR A 24 -10.13 4.66 7.36
CA TYR A 24 -9.93 5.39 8.61
C TYR A 24 -9.90 4.42 9.79
N TYR A 25 -8.80 4.46 10.53
CA TYR A 25 -8.64 3.73 11.78
C TYR A 25 -8.31 4.71 12.89
N THR A 26 -8.90 4.51 14.06
CA THR A 26 -8.49 5.19 15.28
C THR A 26 -7.09 4.72 15.70
N ASP A 27 -6.39 5.51 16.49
CA ASP A 27 -5.02 5.25 16.92
C ASP A 27 -4.86 3.93 17.72
N ASP A 28 -5.88 3.49 18.41
CA ASP A 28 -5.92 2.20 19.12
C ASP A 28 -6.05 0.99 18.16
N LYS A 29 -6.58 1.17 16.96
CA LYS A 29 -6.82 0.10 15.97
C LYS A 29 -5.90 0.13 14.75
N ILE A 30 -5.12 1.18 14.57
CA ILE A 30 -4.27 1.35 13.38
C ILE A 30 -3.29 0.17 13.20
N THR A 31 -2.84 -0.47 14.28
CA THR A 31 -1.94 -1.62 14.21
C THR A 31 -2.57 -2.86 13.59
N GLU A 32 -3.90 -2.98 13.62
CA GLU A 32 -4.64 -4.09 13.02
C GLU A 32 -4.61 -4.03 11.49
N SER A 33 -4.33 -2.87 10.91
CA SER A 33 -4.30 -2.64 9.46
C SER A 33 -2.97 -3.00 8.78
N ALA A 34 -1.95 -3.47 9.52
CA ALA A 34 -0.57 -3.60 9.04
C ALA A 34 -0.42 -4.44 7.77
N ASP A 35 -1.08 -5.60 7.69
CA ASP A 35 -0.95 -6.51 6.54
C ASP A 35 -2.02 -6.29 5.45
N ILE A 36 -2.98 -5.40 5.68
CA ILE A 36 -4.14 -5.21 4.80
C ILE A 36 -4.25 -3.81 4.20
N THR A 37 -3.46 -2.84 4.67
CA THR A 37 -3.52 -1.44 4.20
C THR A 37 -2.11 -0.87 4.02
N GLY A 38 -1.90 -0.11 2.95
CA GLY A 38 -0.63 0.55 2.67
C GLY A 38 0.35 -0.34 1.92
N ASN A 39 1.55 -0.56 2.46
CA ASN A 39 2.58 -1.32 1.76
C ASN A 39 2.18 -2.79 1.53
N LYS A 40 2.45 -3.26 0.31
CA LYS A 40 2.43 -4.69 -0.03
C LYS A 40 3.62 -5.01 -0.91
N SER A 41 4.47 -5.91 -0.45
CA SER A 41 5.66 -6.33 -1.19
C SER A 41 5.90 -7.82 -0.99
N ILE A 42 5.99 -8.55 -2.09
CA ILE A 42 6.24 -10.00 -2.10
C ILE A 42 7.35 -10.27 -3.10
N PHE A 43 8.35 -11.03 -2.70
CA PHE A 43 9.49 -11.40 -3.53
C PHE A 43 9.55 -12.91 -3.69
N LYS A 44 9.64 -13.37 -4.94
CA LYS A 44 10.09 -14.72 -5.27
C LYS A 44 11.56 -14.63 -5.62
N VAL A 45 12.40 -15.18 -4.76
CA VAL A 45 13.86 -15.15 -4.86
C VAL A 45 14.34 -16.51 -5.33
N SER A 46 15.04 -16.56 -6.47
CA SER A 46 15.66 -17.80 -6.97
C SER A 46 17.15 -17.77 -6.61
N LYS A 47 17.58 -18.69 -5.73
CA LYS A 47 18.95 -18.85 -5.25
C LYS A 47 19.27 -20.34 -5.20
N ASP A 48 20.43 -20.76 -5.70
CA ASP A 48 20.93 -22.15 -5.66
C ASP A 48 19.93 -23.18 -6.22
N ASN A 49 19.27 -22.86 -7.34
CA ASN A 49 18.22 -23.67 -7.98
C ASN A 49 16.97 -23.92 -7.12
N GLN A 50 16.76 -23.13 -6.09
CA GLN A 50 15.58 -23.15 -5.24
C GLN A 50 14.85 -21.81 -5.30
N ASP A 51 13.52 -21.86 -5.14
CA ASP A 51 12.66 -20.68 -5.08
C ASP A 51 12.18 -20.45 -3.65
N PHE A 52 12.38 -19.24 -3.17
CA PHE A 52 12.00 -18.79 -1.85
C PHE A 52 10.95 -17.67 -1.97
N MET A 53 9.90 -17.75 -1.17
CA MET A 53 8.91 -16.67 -1.07
C MET A 53 9.20 -15.83 0.16
N TRP A 54 9.41 -14.54 -0.03
CA TRP A 54 9.68 -13.59 1.04
C TRP A 54 8.70 -12.41 0.98
N GLU A 55 7.99 -12.20 2.06
CA GLU A 55 7.11 -11.04 2.27
C GLU A 55 7.67 -10.24 3.45
N PRO A 56 8.53 -9.25 3.18
CA PRO A 56 9.19 -8.51 4.24
C PRO A 56 8.21 -7.69 5.07
N LEU A 57 8.47 -7.62 6.37
CA LEU A 57 7.71 -6.84 7.36
C LEU A 57 6.26 -7.29 7.56
N ALA A 58 5.82 -8.38 6.94
CA ALA A 58 4.50 -8.93 7.15
C ALA A 58 4.45 -9.71 8.47
N VAL A 59 3.42 -9.45 9.27
CA VAL A 59 3.23 -10.12 10.58
C VAL A 59 3.12 -11.63 10.40
N ARG A 60 2.44 -12.09 9.35
CA ARG A 60 2.27 -13.51 9.03
C ARG A 60 3.57 -14.23 8.62
N SER A 61 4.62 -13.49 8.26
CA SER A 61 5.91 -14.05 7.84
C SER A 61 6.95 -14.07 8.97
N LEU A 62 6.57 -13.66 10.17
CA LEU A 62 7.46 -13.66 11.32
C LEU A 62 7.96 -15.08 11.65
N GLY A 63 9.29 -15.21 11.79
CA GLY A 63 9.94 -16.48 12.09
C GLY A 63 10.18 -17.42 10.90
N SER A 64 9.74 -17.05 9.67
CA SER A 64 10.03 -17.84 8.46
C SER A 64 11.48 -17.77 8.03
N TYR A 65 12.15 -16.68 8.37
CA TYR A 65 13.57 -16.41 8.06
C TYR A 65 14.25 -15.78 9.28
N SER A 66 15.59 -15.87 9.29
CA SER A 66 16.41 -15.07 10.20
C SER A 66 16.43 -13.63 9.71
N THR A 67 15.72 -12.73 10.40
CA THR A 67 15.55 -11.34 9.97
C THR A 67 15.88 -10.34 11.06
N THR A 68 16.28 -9.13 10.64
CA THR A 68 16.39 -7.95 11.50
C THR A 68 15.50 -6.86 10.93
N GLN A 69 14.63 -6.29 11.76
CA GLN A 69 13.74 -5.20 11.38
C GLN A 69 14.18 -3.89 12.01
N ASN A 70 14.19 -2.83 11.23
CA ASN A 70 14.56 -1.49 11.64
C ASN A 70 13.52 -0.46 11.19
N LEU A 71 13.35 0.57 12.00
CA LEU A 71 12.47 1.70 11.72
C LEU A 71 13.25 3.00 11.88
N TYR A 72 13.24 3.84 10.82
CA TYR A 72 13.92 5.13 10.83
C TYR A 72 12.92 6.25 10.59
N LYS A 73 13.06 7.32 11.32
CA LYS A 73 12.25 8.53 11.19
C LYS A 73 13.17 9.76 11.17
N ASN A 74 12.90 10.69 10.27
CA ASN A 74 13.63 11.97 10.31
C ASN A 74 13.08 12.86 11.44
N LYS A 75 13.86 13.87 11.83
CA LYS A 75 13.50 14.78 12.93
C LYS A 75 12.20 15.57 12.72
N TYR A 76 11.79 15.77 11.48
CA TYR A 76 10.56 16.49 11.13
C TYR A 76 9.30 15.60 11.08
N GLY A 77 9.46 14.28 11.16
CA GLY A 77 8.34 13.34 11.14
C GLY A 77 7.62 13.20 9.80
N ASN A 78 8.13 13.80 8.72
CA ASN A 78 7.52 13.74 7.39
C ASN A 78 8.15 12.67 6.47
N LYS A 79 9.04 11.84 7.01
CA LYS A 79 9.68 10.72 6.33
C LYS A 79 9.91 9.59 7.32
N ILE A 80 9.41 8.41 6.98
CA ILE A 80 9.58 7.19 7.76
C ILE A 80 10.04 6.07 6.83
N ILE A 81 10.99 5.25 7.28
CA ILE A 81 11.55 4.13 6.52
C ILE A 81 11.41 2.87 7.36
N PHE A 82 10.81 1.86 6.78
CA PHE A 82 10.78 0.50 7.29
C PHE A 82 11.82 -0.32 6.56
N GLU A 83 12.58 -1.10 7.27
CA GLU A 83 13.63 -1.96 6.72
C GLU A 83 13.54 -3.36 7.31
N GLU A 84 13.67 -4.37 6.47
CA GLU A 84 13.94 -5.73 6.90
C GLU A 84 15.19 -6.25 6.18
N ILE A 85 16.12 -6.77 6.98
CA ILE A 85 17.31 -7.48 6.53
C ILE A 85 17.01 -8.97 6.66
N ASN A 86 16.98 -9.68 5.55
CA ASN A 86 16.87 -11.13 5.52
C ASN A 86 18.27 -11.74 5.42
N HIS A 87 18.73 -12.37 6.50
CA HIS A 87 20.08 -12.92 6.60
C HIS A 87 20.23 -14.22 5.82
N ASP A 88 19.18 -15.01 5.66
CA ASP A 88 19.21 -16.28 4.93
C ASP A 88 19.26 -16.03 3.41
N LEU A 89 18.52 -15.06 2.92
CA LEU A 89 18.51 -14.67 1.51
C LEU A 89 19.59 -13.65 1.15
N GLU A 90 20.22 -13.03 2.14
CA GLU A 90 21.22 -11.96 1.99
C GLU A 90 20.67 -10.76 1.20
N LEU A 91 19.43 -10.39 1.50
CA LEU A 91 18.70 -9.28 0.89
C LEU A 91 18.23 -8.29 1.93
N ILE A 92 18.19 -7.01 1.56
CA ILE A 92 17.58 -5.94 2.38
C ILE A 92 16.43 -5.35 1.58
N PHE A 93 15.27 -5.29 2.19
CA PHE A 93 14.14 -4.53 1.66
C PHE A 93 13.89 -3.29 2.51
N ARG A 94 13.69 -2.16 1.85
CA ARG A 94 13.27 -0.91 2.48
C ARG A 94 12.08 -0.35 1.75
N TYR A 95 11.09 0.14 2.49
CA TYR A 95 10.13 1.07 1.92
C TYR A 95 10.04 2.33 2.77
N GLN A 96 9.79 3.45 2.11
CA GLN A 96 9.69 4.76 2.72
C GLN A 96 8.35 5.37 2.40
N TRP A 97 7.72 5.98 3.39
CA TRP A 97 6.64 6.92 3.19
C TRP A 97 7.16 8.36 3.35
N SER A 98 6.69 9.23 2.47
CA SER A 98 6.92 10.66 2.50
C SER A 98 5.75 11.40 1.84
N SER A 99 5.66 12.71 2.08
CA SER A 99 4.67 13.58 1.45
C SER A 99 5.31 14.52 0.44
N SER A 100 4.52 14.91 -0.55
CA SER A 100 4.87 15.91 -1.56
C SER A 100 3.70 16.87 -1.76
N ASN A 101 3.99 18.13 -2.01
CA ASN A 101 2.97 19.11 -2.34
C ASN A 101 2.32 18.86 -3.71
N THR A 102 3.06 18.23 -4.61
CA THR A 102 2.60 17.96 -5.98
C THR A 102 1.93 16.59 -6.11
N PHE A 103 2.53 15.54 -5.50
CA PHE A 103 2.15 14.16 -5.75
C PHE A 103 1.41 13.49 -4.58
N GLY A 104 1.16 14.23 -3.50
CA GLY A 104 0.51 13.69 -2.31
C GLY A 104 1.44 12.76 -1.52
N PHE A 105 1.00 11.53 -1.22
CA PHE A 105 1.80 10.56 -0.48
C PHE A 105 2.63 9.72 -1.45
N ILE A 106 3.91 9.56 -1.12
CA ILE A 106 4.88 8.83 -1.94
C ILE A 106 5.39 7.63 -1.14
N LYS A 107 5.17 6.44 -1.66
CA LYS A 107 5.86 5.22 -1.25
C LYS A 107 7.07 5.01 -2.16
N LYS A 108 8.24 4.81 -1.58
CA LYS A 108 9.46 4.45 -2.31
C LYS A 108 10.01 3.15 -1.78
N SER A 109 10.14 2.15 -2.66
CA SER A 109 10.70 0.83 -2.33
C SER A 109 12.12 0.68 -2.85
N LYS A 110 12.94 -0.08 -2.13
CA LYS A 110 14.31 -0.41 -2.52
C LYS A 110 14.65 -1.83 -2.06
N LEU A 111 15.02 -2.67 -3.01
CA LEU A 111 15.60 -3.98 -2.75
C LEU A 111 17.12 -3.89 -2.95
N ILE A 112 17.91 -4.44 -2.03
CA ILE A 112 19.36 -4.40 -2.03
C ILE A 112 19.85 -5.84 -1.87
N ASN A 113 20.68 -6.29 -2.80
CA ASN A 113 21.40 -7.54 -2.68
C ASN A 113 22.71 -7.27 -1.93
N ILE A 114 22.93 -7.97 -0.81
CA ILE A 114 24.15 -7.91 -0.01
C ILE A 114 24.97 -9.20 -0.10
N SER A 115 24.53 -10.19 -0.91
CA SER A 115 25.32 -11.37 -1.22
C SER A 115 26.47 -11.03 -2.19
N GLY A 116 27.46 -11.88 -2.26
CA GLY A 116 28.55 -11.75 -3.22
C GLY A 116 28.21 -12.18 -4.65
N SER A 117 26.95 -12.57 -4.94
CA SER A 117 26.53 -13.15 -6.22
C SER A 117 25.24 -12.49 -6.76
N ALA A 118 24.99 -12.64 -8.06
CA ALA A 118 23.74 -12.19 -8.65
C ALA A 118 22.59 -13.10 -8.21
N VAL A 119 21.44 -12.47 -7.90
CA VAL A 119 20.21 -13.15 -7.47
C VAL A 119 19.09 -12.78 -8.41
N LYS A 120 18.32 -13.77 -8.86
CA LYS A 120 17.11 -13.54 -9.67
C LYS A 120 15.92 -13.31 -8.75
N VAL A 121 15.23 -12.21 -8.98
CA VAL A 121 14.04 -11.84 -8.18
C VAL A 121 12.87 -11.52 -9.10
N SER A 122 11.73 -12.15 -8.83
CA SER A 122 10.42 -11.70 -9.34
C SER A 122 9.68 -11.03 -8.19
N LEU A 123 9.08 -9.89 -8.44
CA LEU A 123 8.50 -9.10 -7.36
C LEU A 123 7.07 -8.63 -7.67
N LEU A 124 6.27 -8.55 -6.62
CA LEU A 124 5.08 -7.74 -6.52
C LEU A 124 5.39 -6.63 -5.51
N ASP A 125 5.24 -5.37 -5.90
CA ASP A 125 5.38 -4.23 -4.99
C ASP A 125 4.32 -3.19 -5.29
N GLY A 126 3.66 -2.69 -4.26
CA GLY A 126 2.58 -1.75 -4.45
C GLY A 126 1.99 -1.21 -3.16
N ILE A 127 0.80 -0.67 -3.32
CA ILE A 127 -0.03 -0.11 -2.26
C ILE A 127 -1.38 -0.79 -2.34
N GLN A 128 -1.87 -1.27 -1.22
CA GLN A 128 -3.15 -1.97 -1.12
C GLN A 128 -4.18 -1.16 -0.34
N ASN A 129 -5.45 -1.52 -0.54
CA ASN A 129 -6.62 -0.97 0.15
C ASN A 129 -6.78 0.54 -0.02
N ILE A 130 -6.65 1.00 -1.28
CA ILE A 130 -6.91 2.40 -1.62
C ILE A 130 -8.42 2.61 -1.70
N MET A 131 -8.90 3.63 -0.99
CA MET A 131 -10.30 3.97 -0.97
C MET A 131 -10.72 4.70 -2.25
N PRO A 132 -11.93 4.47 -2.76
CA PRO A 132 -12.57 5.38 -3.68
C PRO A 132 -12.67 6.79 -3.09
N ALA A 133 -12.67 7.81 -3.94
CA ALA A 133 -12.85 9.17 -3.46
C ALA A 133 -14.25 9.40 -2.88
N SER A 134 -14.34 10.30 -1.89
CA SER A 134 -15.60 10.73 -1.27
C SER A 134 -16.33 9.65 -0.45
N ILE A 135 -15.59 8.77 0.17
CA ILE A 135 -16.10 7.85 1.19
C ILE A 135 -15.79 8.45 2.55
N GLY A 136 -16.81 8.80 3.30
CA GLY A 136 -16.69 9.33 4.66
C GLY A 136 -16.53 8.22 5.71
N SER A 137 -16.30 8.63 6.94
CA SER A 137 -16.16 7.71 8.08
C SER A 137 -17.45 6.94 8.37
N ASP A 138 -18.60 7.57 8.18
CA ASP A 138 -19.90 6.93 8.41
C ASP A 138 -20.17 5.82 7.38
N GLU A 139 -19.91 6.08 6.10
CA GLU A 139 -20.04 5.05 5.05
C GLU A 139 -19.09 3.89 5.29
N GLN A 140 -17.87 4.14 5.73
CA GLN A 140 -16.91 3.09 6.05
C GLN A 140 -17.36 2.19 7.22
N ASN A 141 -18.00 2.78 8.24
CA ASN A 141 -18.39 2.07 9.44
C ASN A 141 -19.78 1.41 9.33
N GLN A 142 -20.73 2.05 8.66
CA GLN A 142 -22.13 1.62 8.65
C GLN A 142 -22.54 0.93 7.34
N SER A 143 -21.83 1.20 6.23
CA SER A 143 -22.23 0.81 4.89
C SER A 143 -21.07 0.25 4.07
N SER A 144 -20.09 -0.42 4.70
CA SER A 144 -18.90 -0.95 4.03
C SER A 144 -19.22 -1.89 2.87
N ASN A 145 -20.23 -2.76 3.02
CA ASN A 145 -20.69 -3.65 1.94
C ASN A 145 -21.24 -2.88 0.74
N LEU A 146 -21.92 -1.76 0.99
CA LEU A 146 -22.43 -0.89 -0.06
C LEU A 146 -21.28 -0.17 -0.77
N VAL A 147 -20.29 0.32 -0.02
CA VAL A 147 -19.06 0.89 -0.60
C VAL A 147 -18.38 -0.13 -1.50
N ASP A 148 -18.22 -1.37 -1.06
CA ASP A 148 -17.59 -2.44 -1.84
C ASP A 148 -18.39 -2.77 -3.12
N ALA A 149 -19.70 -2.78 -3.06
CA ALA A 149 -20.56 -3.02 -4.23
C ALA A 149 -20.45 -1.92 -5.30
N TYR A 150 -20.14 -0.69 -4.91
CA TYR A 150 -20.04 0.46 -5.81
C TYR A 150 -18.61 0.84 -6.18
N LYS A 151 -17.60 0.16 -5.66
CA LYS A 151 -16.20 0.38 -6.04
C LYS A 151 -15.99 0.14 -7.52
N ARG A 152 -15.28 1.05 -8.16
CA ARG A 152 -14.85 0.96 -9.54
C ARG A 152 -13.37 1.30 -9.63
N ASN A 153 -12.57 0.28 -9.97
CA ASN A 153 -11.14 0.41 -10.15
C ASN A 153 -10.82 0.32 -11.65
N GLU A 154 -10.16 1.31 -12.19
CA GLU A 154 -9.81 1.37 -13.61
C GLU A 154 -8.30 1.55 -13.77
N LEU A 155 -7.73 0.93 -14.80
CA LEU A 155 -6.34 1.11 -15.20
C LEU A 155 -6.29 1.86 -16.54
N GLU A 156 -5.59 2.99 -16.54
CA GLU A 156 -5.13 3.58 -17.79
C GLU A 156 -3.79 2.93 -18.16
N GLU A 157 -3.83 1.98 -19.10
CA GLU A 157 -2.70 1.05 -19.38
C GLU A 157 -1.45 1.77 -19.91
N LYS A 158 -1.62 2.86 -20.67
CA LYS A 158 -0.48 3.56 -21.30
C LYS A 158 0.41 4.25 -20.27
N THR A 159 -0.19 4.79 -19.22
CA THR A 159 0.53 5.52 -18.17
C THR A 159 0.70 4.70 -16.90
N GLY A 160 -0.02 3.57 -16.75
CA GLY A 160 -0.06 2.79 -15.52
C GLY A 160 -0.79 3.51 -14.38
N LEU A 161 -1.73 4.42 -14.72
CA LEU A 161 -2.51 5.15 -13.74
C LEU A 161 -3.68 4.30 -13.26
N GLY A 162 -3.69 3.97 -11.98
CA GLY A 162 -4.83 3.37 -11.30
C GLY A 162 -5.81 4.44 -10.83
N ILE A 163 -7.10 4.26 -11.13
CA ILE A 163 -8.18 5.18 -10.80
C ILE A 163 -9.15 4.45 -9.87
N PHE A 164 -9.38 5.01 -8.68
CA PHE A 164 -10.24 4.44 -7.64
C PHE A 164 -11.42 5.37 -7.40
N ALA A 165 -12.58 4.96 -7.86
CA ALA A 165 -13.82 5.74 -7.83
C ALA A 165 -15.00 4.88 -7.33
N LEU A 166 -16.15 5.52 -7.16
CA LEU A 166 -17.44 4.84 -7.08
C LEU A 166 -18.11 4.91 -8.46
N SER A 167 -18.90 3.89 -8.80
CA SER A 167 -19.75 3.89 -10.01
C SER A 167 -20.91 4.89 -9.90
N ALA A 168 -21.36 5.18 -8.69
CA ALA A 168 -22.39 6.20 -8.39
C ALA A 168 -22.18 6.76 -6.99
N ILE A 169 -22.78 7.92 -6.70
CA ILE A 169 -22.83 8.48 -5.35
C ILE A 169 -23.73 7.60 -4.49
N LEU A 170 -23.27 7.27 -3.27
CA LEU A 170 -24.02 6.47 -2.29
C LEU A 170 -25.11 7.33 -1.64
N VAL A 171 -26.25 7.45 -2.30
CA VAL A 171 -27.42 8.16 -1.81
C VAL A 171 -28.68 7.36 -2.12
N ASP A 172 -29.61 7.33 -1.19
CA ASP A 172 -30.93 6.72 -1.40
C ASP A 172 -31.81 7.68 -2.22
N LYS A 173 -31.66 7.60 -3.55
CA LYS A 173 -32.43 8.36 -4.54
C LYS A 173 -32.88 7.43 -5.65
N ALA A 174 -34.06 7.74 -6.19
CA ALA A 174 -34.63 6.99 -7.31
C ALA A 174 -33.77 7.04 -8.59
N GLU A 175 -32.99 8.09 -8.77
CA GLU A 175 -32.05 8.25 -9.89
C GLU A 175 -30.63 8.21 -9.38
N ALA A 176 -29.81 7.33 -9.99
CA ALA A 176 -28.38 7.26 -9.70
C ALA A 176 -27.67 8.55 -10.15
N SER A 177 -26.81 9.08 -9.31
CA SER A 177 -25.96 10.22 -9.63
C SER A 177 -24.53 9.74 -9.85
N GLU A 178 -23.88 10.22 -10.90
CA GLU A 178 -22.49 9.87 -11.18
C GLU A 178 -21.51 10.36 -10.10
N ALA A 179 -20.56 9.52 -9.76
CA ALA A 179 -19.44 9.91 -8.91
C ALA A 179 -18.31 10.46 -9.77
N LEU A 180 -18.10 11.78 -9.72
CA LEU A 180 -17.12 12.48 -10.56
C LEU A 180 -15.75 12.68 -9.89
N LYS A 181 -15.49 11.98 -8.79
CA LYS A 181 -14.25 12.10 -8.03
C LYS A 181 -13.54 10.74 -7.95
N ALA A 182 -12.22 10.77 -8.05
CA ALA A 182 -11.40 9.59 -7.90
C ALA A 182 -10.16 9.87 -7.04
N ASN A 183 -9.68 8.86 -6.35
CA ASN A 183 -8.29 8.78 -5.91
C ASN A 183 -7.47 8.12 -7.03
N VAL A 184 -6.25 8.56 -7.23
CA VAL A 184 -5.39 8.05 -8.30
C VAL A 184 -4.04 7.63 -7.74
N VAL A 185 -3.48 6.58 -8.32
CA VAL A 185 -2.17 6.05 -7.96
C VAL A 185 -1.43 5.65 -9.23
N TRP A 186 -0.14 5.84 -9.27
CA TRP A 186 0.73 5.35 -10.34
C TRP A 186 2.06 4.85 -9.76
N SER A 187 2.75 4.02 -10.53
CA SER A 187 4.04 3.46 -10.15
C SER A 187 5.09 3.76 -11.21
N LEU A 188 6.31 4.04 -10.77
CA LEU A 188 7.47 4.33 -11.62
C LEU A 188 8.69 3.52 -11.12
N GLY A 189 9.64 3.26 -12.03
CA GLY A 189 10.96 2.72 -11.70
C GLY A 189 11.12 1.22 -11.98
N LEU A 190 10.15 0.57 -12.59
CA LEU A 190 10.28 -0.78 -13.14
C LEU A 190 10.14 -0.74 -14.66
N ASP A 191 10.92 -1.57 -15.34
CA ASP A 191 10.82 -1.75 -16.79
C ASP A 191 9.67 -2.72 -17.11
N ASN A 192 8.73 -2.28 -17.97
CA ASN A 192 7.59 -3.07 -18.43
C ASN A 192 6.80 -3.77 -17.30
N PRO A 193 6.36 -3.05 -16.26
CA PRO A 193 5.61 -3.64 -15.17
C PRO A 193 4.24 -4.13 -15.64
N LYS A 194 3.73 -5.17 -14.97
CA LYS A 194 2.31 -5.53 -15.02
C LYS A 194 1.59 -4.93 -13.82
N TYR A 195 0.43 -4.34 -14.06
CA TYR A 195 -0.34 -3.69 -13.01
C TYR A 195 -1.49 -4.58 -12.52
N LEU A 196 -1.68 -4.62 -11.22
CA LEU A 196 -2.83 -5.23 -10.56
C LEU A 196 -3.60 -4.14 -9.84
N LEU A 197 -4.86 -3.92 -10.18
CA LEU A 197 -5.70 -2.89 -9.55
C LEU A 197 -6.68 -3.44 -8.52
N SER A 198 -6.91 -4.73 -8.51
CA SER A 198 -7.84 -5.38 -7.58
C SER A 198 -7.09 -6.29 -6.65
N SER A 199 -7.56 -6.37 -5.41
CA SER A 199 -7.17 -7.36 -4.42
C SER A 199 -8.05 -8.62 -4.47
N LEU A 200 -8.99 -8.68 -5.39
CA LEU A 200 -9.91 -9.80 -5.58
C LEU A 200 -9.35 -10.79 -6.58
#